data_ed8d0b67f078dba63cd2eae513eda3db
#
_entry.id   ed8d0b67f078dba63cd2eae513eda3db
#
_cell.length_a   1.000
_cell.length_b   1.000
_cell.length_c   1.000
_cell.angle_alpha   90.00
_cell.angle_beta   90.00
_cell.angle_gamma   90.00
#
_symmetry.space_group_name_H-M   'P 1'
#
loop_
_entity.id
_entity.type
_entity.pdbx_description
1 polymer ?
#
loop_
_entity_poly.entity_id
_entity_poly.type
_entity_poly.pdbx_seq_one_letter_code
_entity_poly.pdbx_strand_id
1 'polypeptide(L)'
;MSPARTSPPAEGPQLGLRERKKIKTRTAIRDATYALIEEQGYDATTIEQIADRADVSPSTVFRYFPTKEDIVVTDEYDPVLLAELAGRPMDEPWVDSLRHVTRMALGHGLEREPEITRLRARLMATVPAVRSRMVESLAVTGRQIAEAVSARTGLDRDSLEVRVFTMSLVGGLAEITLYWAENDFRDDPTDLVDRALAVLEHGLAPQHGLAHRKP
;
A
#
# COMPACT_ATOMS: atom_id res chain seq x y z
N MET A 1 12.40 16.88 51.29
CA MET A 1 11.53 16.33 50.22
C MET A 1 12.12 16.80 48.88
N SER A 2 12.84 15.93 48.22
CA SER A 2 13.43 16.22 46.88
C SER A 2 12.40 15.90 45.79
N PRO A 3 12.26 16.72 44.75
CA PRO A 3 11.34 16.42 43.66
C PRO A 3 11.91 15.32 42.76
N ALA A 4 11.05 14.34 42.46
CA ALA A 4 11.35 13.24 41.55
C ALA A 4 11.63 13.79 40.14
N ARG A 5 12.77 13.43 39.56
CA ARG A 5 13.09 13.65 38.15
C ARG A 5 12.23 12.73 37.30
N THR A 6 11.27 13.31 36.60
CA THR A 6 10.55 12.65 35.51
C THR A 6 11.51 12.44 34.34
N SER A 7 11.80 11.19 34.03
CA SER A 7 12.53 10.82 32.82
C SER A 7 11.67 11.15 31.57
N PRO A 8 12.25 11.69 30.48
CA PRO A 8 11.50 11.89 29.27
C PRO A 8 11.08 10.54 28.66
N PRO A 9 9.96 10.50 27.90
CA PRO A 9 9.49 9.28 27.25
C PRO A 9 10.57 8.77 26.28
N ALA A 10 10.74 7.45 26.26
CA ALA A 10 11.69 6.77 25.38
C ALA A 10 11.39 7.12 23.92
N GLU A 11 12.32 7.82 23.26
CA GLU A 11 12.31 7.99 21.82
C GLU A 11 12.35 6.60 21.17
N GLY A 12 11.43 6.32 20.25
CA GLY A 12 11.43 5.12 19.45
C GLY A 12 12.79 4.89 18.74
N PRO A 13 13.10 3.69 18.24
CA PRO A 13 14.40 3.36 17.70
C PRO A 13 14.81 4.34 16.60
N GLN A 14 15.82 5.16 16.87
CA GLN A 14 16.34 6.11 15.89
C GLN A 14 16.98 5.34 14.74
N LEU A 15 16.38 5.46 13.56
CA LEU A 15 16.92 4.91 12.31
C LEU A 15 18.38 5.34 12.12
N GLY A 16 19.26 4.38 11.82
CA GLY A 16 20.66 4.67 11.56
C GLY A 16 20.88 5.63 10.38
N LEU A 17 22.01 6.33 10.34
CA LEU A 17 22.32 7.30 9.26
C LEU A 17 22.22 6.68 7.86
N ARG A 18 22.57 5.40 7.70
CA ARG A 18 22.47 4.69 6.41
C ARG A 18 21.03 4.52 5.98
N GLU A 19 20.14 4.16 6.89
CA GLU A 19 18.71 3.97 6.57
C GLU A 19 18.03 5.30 6.29
N ARG A 20 18.34 6.35 7.05
CA ARG A 20 17.84 7.71 6.75
C ARG A 20 18.27 8.20 5.35
N LYS A 21 19.53 7.95 4.96
CA LYS A 21 20.00 8.29 3.61
C LYS A 21 19.27 7.48 2.53
N LYS A 22 19.01 6.20 2.77
CA LYS A 22 18.25 5.34 1.86
C LYS A 22 16.83 5.85 1.64
N ILE A 23 16.11 6.15 2.73
CA ILE A 23 14.77 6.74 2.68
C ILE A 23 14.80 8.06 1.90
N LYS A 24 15.69 8.99 2.27
CA LYS A 24 15.81 10.29 1.58
C LYS A 24 16.02 10.14 0.07
N THR A 25 16.88 9.21 -0.34
CA THR A 25 17.13 8.98 -1.78
C THR A 25 15.89 8.39 -2.47
N ARG A 26 15.19 7.42 -1.85
CA ARG A 26 13.94 6.88 -2.40
C ARG A 26 12.88 7.96 -2.57
N THR A 27 12.67 8.78 -1.54
CA THR A 27 11.73 9.90 -1.58
C THR A 27 12.07 10.87 -2.71
N ALA A 28 13.34 11.29 -2.84
CA ALA A 28 13.76 12.20 -3.91
C ALA A 28 13.51 11.62 -5.32
N ILE A 29 13.75 10.33 -5.53
CA ILE A 29 13.44 9.64 -6.81
C ILE A 29 11.94 9.63 -7.08
N ARG A 30 11.10 9.34 -6.07
CA ARG A 30 9.64 9.35 -6.22
C ARG A 30 9.10 10.74 -6.52
N ASP A 31 9.52 11.75 -5.77
CA ASP A 31 9.08 13.13 -5.96
C ASP A 31 9.42 13.61 -7.36
N ALA A 32 10.67 13.34 -7.82
CA ALA A 32 11.10 13.65 -9.17
C ALA A 32 10.25 12.93 -10.23
N THR A 33 9.91 11.66 -9.99
CA THR A 33 9.10 10.86 -10.91
C THR A 33 7.69 11.42 -11.05
N TYR A 34 7.01 11.69 -9.93
CA TYR A 34 5.64 12.21 -9.98
C TYR A 34 5.58 13.62 -10.57
N ALA A 35 6.52 14.50 -10.24
CA ALA A 35 6.60 15.82 -10.85
C ALA A 35 6.78 15.73 -12.38
N LEU A 36 7.64 14.84 -12.88
CA LEU A 36 7.81 14.64 -14.33
C LEU A 36 6.54 14.05 -14.98
N ILE A 37 5.89 13.10 -14.31
CA ILE A 37 4.65 12.51 -14.83
C ILE A 37 3.53 13.56 -14.92
N GLU A 38 3.42 14.46 -13.95
CA GLU A 38 2.47 15.56 -13.99
C GLU A 38 2.77 16.56 -15.13
N GLU A 39 4.06 16.85 -15.38
CA GLU A 39 4.49 17.80 -16.40
C GLU A 39 4.34 17.27 -17.83
N GLN A 40 4.65 16.01 -18.08
CA GLN A 40 4.81 15.48 -19.45
C GLN A 40 4.14 14.11 -19.68
N GLY A 41 3.52 13.52 -18.67
CA GLY A 41 2.88 12.21 -18.73
C GLY A 41 3.84 11.05 -18.49
N TYR A 42 3.24 9.87 -18.20
CA TYR A 42 3.97 8.67 -17.81
C TYR A 42 4.92 8.18 -18.94
N ASP A 43 4.44 8.12 -20.17
CA ASP A 43 5.21 7.53 -21.29
C ASP A 43 6.44 8.38 -21.67
N ALA A 44 6.33 9.70 -21.58
CA ALA A 44 7.43 10.62 -21.88
C ALA A 44 8.47 10.71 -20.75
N THR A 45 8.17 10.21 -19.56
CA THR A 45 9.07 10.24 -18.40
C THR A 45 10.08 9.10 -18.46
N THR A 46 11.38 9.43 -18.49
CA THR A 46 12.49 8.45 -18.55
C THR A 46 13.29 8.36 -17.26
N ILE A 47 14.01 7.25 -17.06
CA ILE A 47 14.89 7.05 -15.91
C ILE A 47 16.00 8.10 -15.85
N GLU A 48 16.52 8.53 -17.01
CA GLU A 48 17.56 9.55 -17.10
C GLU A 48 17.04 10.91 -16.58
N GLN A 49 15.83 11.30 -16.98
CA GLN A 49 15.19 12.54 -16.50
C GLN A 49 14.89 12.48 -15.01
N ILE A 50 14.41 11.31 -14.52
CA ILE A 50 14.17 11.10 -13.08
C ILE A 50 15.46 11.23 -12.30
N ALA A 51 16.54 10.60 -12.77
CA ALA A 51 17.86 10.64 -12.13
C ALA A 51 18.41 12.06 -12.04
N ASP A 52 18.33 12.81 -13.16
CA ASP A 52 18.77 14.20 -13.25
C ASP A 52 18.00 15.08 -12.26
N ARG A 53 16.67 14.99 -12.26
CA ARG A 53 15.81 15.77 -11.36
C ARG A 53 16.00 15.40 -9.87
N ALA A 54 16.30 14.14 -9.56
CA ALA A 54 16.54 13.66 -8.21
C ALA A 54 17.98 13.90 -7.71
N ASP A 55 18.84 14.48 -8.54
CA ASP A 55 20.28 14.68 -8.28
C ASP A 55 21.01 13.37 -7.93
N VAL A 56 20.74 12.31 -8.72
CA VAL A 56 21.37 10.99 -8.58
C VAL A 56 21.78 10.44 -9.95
N SER A 57 22.59 9.38 -9.97
CA SER A 57 22.88 8.69 -11.22
C SER A 57 21.74 7.74 -11.63
N PRO A 58 21.54 7.44 -12.92
CA PRO A 58 20.60 6.41 -13.38
C PRO A 58 20.85 5.04 -12.72
N SER A 59 22.10 4.66 -12.49
CA SER A 59 22.46 3.44 -11.76
C SER A 59 22.01 3.48 -10.29
N THR A 60 21.91 4.65 -9.70
CA THR A 60 21.34 4.83 -8.36
C THR A 60 19.83 4.58 -8.41
N VAL A 61 19.11 5.11 -9.40
CA VAL A 61 17.68 4.84 -9.58
C VAL A 61 17.44 3.33 -9.69
N PHE A 62 18.13 2.64 -10.60
CA PHE A 62 17.98 1.18 -10.79
C PHE A 62 18.32 0.35 -9.55
N ARG A 63 19.24 0.82 -8.70
CA ARG A 63 19.55 0.15 -7.42
C ARG A 63 18.37 0.18 -6.43
N TYR A 64 17.57 1.24 -6.45
CA TYR A 64 16.41 1.41 -5.56
C TYR A 64 15.11 0.89 -6.17
N PHE A 65 14.96 1.05 -7.47
CA PHE A 65 13.78 0.68 -8.25
C PHE A 65 14.22 0.05 -9.56
N PRO A 66 14.12 -1.28 -9.69
CA PRO A 66 14.56 -2.00 -10.89
C PRO A 66 13.90 -1.53 -12.18
N THR A 67 12.66 -1.05 -12.10
CA THR A 67 11.90 -0.50 -13.23
C THR A 67 11.23 0.83 -12.85
N LYS A 68 10.75 1.57 -13.85
CA LYS A 68 9.97 2.80 -13.64
C LYS A 68 8.64 2.48 -12.94
N GLU A 69 8.05 1.35 -13.26
CA GLU A 69 6.83 0.83 -12.65
C GLU A 69 7.00 0.60 -11.13
N ASP A 70 8.17 0.12 -10.71
CA ASP A 70 8.47 -0.08 -9.29
C ASP A 70 8.42 1.21 -8.49
N ILE A 71 8.75 2.36 -9.10
CA ILE A 71 8.65 3.67 -8.43
C ILE A 71 7.19 4.00 -8.11
N VAL A 72 6.27 3.60 -8.99
CA VAL A 72 4.83 3.85 -8.81
C VAL A 72 4.20 2.84 -7.86
N VAL A 73 4.55 1.55 -7.99
CA VAL A 73 3.88 0.46 -7.25
C VAL A 73 4.36 0.35 -5.80
N THR A 74 5.66 0.59 -5.52
CA THR A 74 6.24 0.41 -4.18
C THR A 74 5.87 1.57 -3.26
N ASP A 75 5.49 1.27 -2.03
CA ASP A 75 5.29 2.24 -0.97
C ASP A 75 6.37 2.14 0.12
N GLU A 76 6.81 3.28 0.64
CA GLU A 76 7.80 3.31 1.71
C GLU A 76 7.20 2.96 3.07
N TYR A 77 5.88 3.02 3.17
CA TYR A 77 5.14 2.65 4.38
C TYR A 77 4.81 1.16 4.46
N ASP A 78 4.98 0.38 3.37
CA ASP A 78 4.71 -1.06 3.39
C ASP A 78 5.34 -1.80 4.58
N PRO A 79 6.62 -1.57 4.95
CA PRO A 79 7.22 -2.21 6.12
C PRO A 79 6.58 -1.79 7.45
N VAL A 80 6.10 -0.54 7.55
CA VAL A 80 5.42 -0.01 8.75
C VAL A 80 4.06 -0.66 8.89
N LEU A 81 3.32 -0.79 7.78
CA LEU A 81 2.00 -1.43 7.75
C LEU A 81 2.07 -2.91 8.12
N LEU A 82 3.09 -3.61 7.62
CA LEU A 82 3.33 -5.02 7.98
C LEU A 82 3.68 -5.18 9.46
N ALA A 83 4.51 -4.27 10.00
CA ALA A 83 4.86 -4.28 11.42
C ALA A 83 3.65 -3.98 12.31
N GLU A 84 2.80 -3.03 11.90
CA GLU A 84 1.54 -2.72 12.58
C GLU A 84 0.60 -3.91 12.58
N LEU A 85 0.44 -4.57 11.43
CA LEU A 85 -0.39 -5.78 11.32
C LEU A 85 0.13 -6.91 12.22
N ALA A 86 1.44 -7.12 12.27
CA ALA A 86 2.06 -8.13 13.13
C ALA A 86 1.93 -7.80 14.61
N GLY A 87 1.87 -6.51 14.97
CA GLY A 87 1.73 -6.02 16.35
C GLY A 87 0.29 -6.01 16.88
N ARG A 88 -0.72 -6.29 16.05
CA ARG A 88 -2.11 -6.30 16.50
C ARG A 88 -2.39 -7.40 17.55
N PRO A 89 -3.36 -7.19 18.48
CA PRO A 89 -3.70 -8.18 19.49
C PRO A 89 -4.02 -9.55 18.89
N MET A 90 -3.53 -10.61 19.51
CA MET A 90 -3.68 -11.98 19.00
C MET A 90 -5.13 -12.48 19.00
N ASP A 91 -5.97 -11.94 19.88
CA ASP A 91 -7.39 -12.25 20.04
C ASP A 91 -8.32 -11.33 19.22
N GLU A 92 -7.75 -10.32 18.55
CA GLU A 92 -8.54 -9.43 17.70
C GLU A 92 -8.96 -10.14 16.41
N PRO A 93 -10.23 -9.98 15.93
CA PRO A 93 -10.64 -10.49 14.63
C PRO A 93 -9.76 -9.97 13.49
N TRP A 94 -9.41 -10.83 12.54
CA TRP A 94 -8.56 -10.45 11.39
C TRP A 94 -9.08 -9.26 10.62
N VAL A 95 -10.39 -9.18 10.42
CA VAL A 95 -11.04 -8.08 9.70
C VAL A 95 -10.80 -6.75 10.39
N ASP A 96 -10.81 -6.71 11.72
CA ASP A 96 -10.58 -5.49 12.49
C ASP A 96 -9.10 -5.06 12.42
N SER A 97 -8.18 -6.01 12.53
CA SER A 97 -6.75 -5.75 12.31
C SER A 97 -6.49 -5.17 10.92
N LEU A 98 -7.09 -5.75 9.88
CA LEU A 98 -6.94 -5.30 8.51
C LEU A 98 -7.60 -3.94 8.27
N ARG A 99 -8.80 -3.75 8.80
CA ARG A 99 -9.50 -2.45 8.74
C ARG A 99 -8.63 -1.35 9.34
N HIS A 100 -8.04 -1.61 10.51
CA HIS A 100 -7.16 -0.65 11.17
C HIS A 100 -5.96 -0.29 10.30
N VAL A 101 -5.20 -1.30 9.83
CA VAL A 101 -3.97 -1.10 9.05
C VAL A 101 -4.27 -0.44 7.70
N THR A 102 -5.33 -0.86 7.02
CA THR A 102 -5.68 -0.29 5.71
C THR A 102 -6.16 1.16 5.83
N ARG A 103 -6.95 1.48 6.85
CA ARG A 103 -7.35 2.87 7.13
C ARG A 103 -6.16 3.75 7.48
N MET A 104 -5.21 3.23 8.27
CA MET A 104 -3.96 3.95 8.57
C MET A 104 -3.15 4.23 7.30
N ALA A 105 -3.03 3.25 6.40
CA ALA A 105 -2.33 3.40 5.12
C ALA A 105 -2.97 4.47 4.23
N LEU A 106 -4.29 4.40 4.06
CA LEU A 106 -5.05 5.36 3.25
C LEU A 106 -5.02 6.76 3.87
N GLY A 107 -5.25 6.88 5.19
CA GLY A 107 -5.21 8.16 5.90
C GLY A 107 -3.86 8.84 5.72
N HIS A 108 -2.76 8.10 5.87
CA HIS A 108 -1.42 8.64 5.71
C HIS A 108 -1.19 9.22 4.29
N GLY A 109 -1.56 8.47 3.23
CA GLY A 109 -1.40 8.93 1.85
C GLY A 109 -2.30 10.12 1.52
N LEU A 110 -3.57 10.07 1.91
CA LEU A 110 -4.55 11.12 1.59
C LEU A 110 -4.37 12.40 2.39
N GLU A 111 -3.88 12.32 3.63
CA GLU A 111 -3.61 13.50 4.46
C GLU A 111 -2.34 14.24 4.05
N ARG A 112 -1.30 13.51 3.64
CA ARG A 112 0.01 14.09 3.33
C ARG A 112 0.20 14.42 1.86
N GLU A 113 -0.21 13.53 0.97
CA GLU A 113 0.07 13.61 -0.47
C GLU A 113 -1.16 13.19 -1.29
N PRO A 114 -2.32 13.87 -1.15
CA PRO A 114 -3.58 13.44 -1.77
C PRO A 114 -3.50 13.35 -3.29
N GLU A 115 -2.82 14.29 -3.94
CA GLU A 115 -2.69 14.30 -5.40
C GLU A 115 -1.78 13.16 -5.91
N ILE A 116 -0.67 12.92 -5.22
CA ILE A 116 0.22 11.79 -5.54
C ILE A 116 -0.50 10.45 -5.33
N THR A 117 -1.28 10.33 -4.25
CA THR A 117 -2.08 9.12 -3.97
C THR A 117 -3.08 8.85 -5.10
N ARG A 118 -3.79 9.87 -5.57
CA ARG A 118 -4.72 9.76 -6.71
C ARG A 118 -3.99 9.49 -8.02
N LEU A 119 -2.86 10.15 -8.26
CA LEU A 119 -2.05 9.92 -9.46
C LEU A 119 -1.55 8.47 -9.51
N ARG A 120 -1.03 7.94 -8.42
CA ARG A 120 -0.63 6.53 -8.31
C ARG A 120 -1.78 5.58 -8.64
N ALA A 121 -2.92 5.76 -8.01
CA ALA A 121 -4.10 4.92 -8.26
C ALA A 121 -4.54 4.99 -9.73
N ARG A 122 -4.53 6.19 -10.33
CA ARG A 122 -4.83 6.39 -11.75
C ARG A 122 -3.82 5.66 -12.65
N LEU A 123 -2.53 5.76 -12.38
CA LEU A 123 -1.48 5.06 -13.15
C LEU A 123 -1.66 3.54 -13.06
N MET A 124 -1.96 3.00 -11.88
CA MET A 124 -2.24 1.57 -11.67
C MET A 124 -3.48 1.11 -12.46
N ALA A 125 -4.51 1.96 -12.57
CA ALA A 125 -5.73 1.63 -13.30
C ALA A 125 -5.57 1.78 -14.83
N THR A 126 -4.79 2.76 -15.31
CA THR A 126 -4.81 3.16 -16.73
C THR A 126 -3.53 2.79 -17.52
N VAL A 127 -2.39 2.57 -16.85
CA VAL A 127 -1.14 2.24 -17.53
C VAL A 127 -0.89 0.72 -17.47
N PRO A 128 -0.95 0.00 -18.60
CA PRO A 128 -0.84 -1.47 -18.60
C PRO A 128 0.43 -2.02 -17.95
N ALA A 129 1.58 -1.37 -18.18
CA ALA A 129 2.86 -1.78 -17.59
C ALA A 129 2.85 -1.65 -16.05
N VAL A 130 2.29 -0.55 -15.51
CA VAL A 130 2.15 -0.33 -14.07
C VAL A 130 1.18 -1.34 -13.46
N ARG A 131 0.03 -1.58 -14.13
CA ARG A 131 -0.96 -2.58 -13.69
C ARG A 131 -0.35 -3.99 -13.65
N SER A 132 0.41 -4.37 -14.67
CA SER A 132 1.11 -5.66 -14.70
C SER A 132 2.09 -5.80 -13.54
N ARG A 133 2.89 -4.76 -13.29
CA ARG A 133 3.85 -4.73 -12.19
C ARG A 133 3.17 -4.78 -10.82
N MET A 134 2.03 -4.10 -10.65
CA MET A 134 1.21 -4.18 -9.45
C MET A 134 0.78 -5.63 -9.19
N VAL A 135 0.24 -6.33 -10.21
CA VAL A 135 -0.17 -7.74 -10.07
C VAL A 135 1.01 -8.64 -9.66
N GLU A 136 2.19 -8.44 -10.24
CA GLU A 136 3.39 -9.17 -9.82
C GLU A 136 3.76 -8.89 -8.35
N SER A 137 3.60 -7.65 -7.87
CA SER A 137 3.90 -7.27 -6.49
C SER A 137 2.96 -7.92 -5.47
N LEU A 138 1.71 -8.26 -5.85
CA LEU A 138 0.75 -8.91 -4.96
C LEU A 138 1.30 -10.21 -4.38
N ALA A 139 2.05 -10.99 -5.17
CA ALA A 139 2.65 -12.24 -4.69
C ALA A 139 3.73 -12.01 -3.62
N VAL A 140 4.44 -10.89 -3.68
CA VAL A 140 5.44 -10.51 -2.67
C VAL A 140 4.73 -10.10 -1.37
N THR A 141 3.76 -9.19 -1.48
CA THR A 141 2.95 -8.73 -0.34
C THR A 141 2.19 -9.88 0.31
N GLY A 142 1.60 -10.78 -0.49
CA GLY A 142 0.91 -11.97 0.02
C GLY A 142 1.82 -12.86 0.86
N ARG A 143 3.07 -13.08 0.45
CA ARG A 143 4.04 -13.86 1.25
C ARG A 143 4.39 -13.17 2.56
N GLN A 144 4.55 -11.84 2.57
CA GLN A 144 4.85 -11.09 3.79
C GLN A 144 3.68 -11.13 4.78
N ILE A 145 2.44 -11.02 4.28
CA ILE A 145 1.24 -11.16 5.13
C ILE A 145 1.09 -12.61 5.61
N ALA A 146 1.44 -13.61 4.79
CA ALA A 146 1.39 -15.01 5.18
C ALA A 146 2.27 -15.33 6.40
N GLU A 147 3.42 -14.64 6.56
CA GLU A 147 4.26 -14.77 7.75
C GLU A 147 3.52 -14.27 9.02
N ALA A 148 2.86 -13.12 8.93
CA ALA A 148 2.07 -12.57 10.05
C ALA A 148 0.85 -13.45 10.38
N VAL A 149 0.19 -13.99 9.36
CA VAL A 149 -0.94 -14.92 9.51
C VAL A 149 -0.48 -16.21 10.17
N SER A 150 0.61 -16.81 9.69
CA SER A 150 1.19 -18.03 10.26
C SER A 150 1.58 -17.86 11.73
N ALA A 151 2.26 -16.76 12.07
CA ALA A 151 2.64 -16.45 13.44
C ALA A 151 1.43 -16.36 14.39
N ARG A 152 0.31 -15.86 13.88
CA ARG A 152 -0.92 -15.61 14.66
C ARG A 152 -1.83 -16.84 14.76
N THR A 153 -1.89 -17.67 13.73
CA THR A 153 -2.79 -18.84 13.65
C THR A 153 -2.13 -20.15 14.00
N GLY A 154 -0.79 -20.22 13.96
CA GLY A 154 -0.03 -21.46 14.06
C GLY A 154 -0.11 -22.34 12.82
N LEU A 155 -0.80 -21.91 11.76
CA LEU A 155 -0.85 -22.63 10.49
C LEU A 155 0.45 -22.46 9.72
N ASP A 156 0.81 -23.46 8.91
CA ASP A 156 1.94 -23.33 7.99
C ASP A 156 1.66 -22.23 6.95
N ARG A 157 2.61 -21.29 6.80
CA ARG A 157 2.52 -20.19 5.84
C ARG A 157 2.36 -20.64 4.39
N ASP A 158 2.85 -21.85 4.07
CA ASP A 158 2.77 -22.44 2.73
C ASP A 158 1.53 -23.32 2.53
N SER A 159 0.68 -23.47 3.58
CA SER A 159 -0.59 -24.19 3.48
C SER A 159 -1.55 -23.51 2.50
N LEU A 160 -2.45 -24.31 1.92
CA LEU A 160 -3.45 -23.81 0.97
C LEU A 160 -4.32 -22.70 1.61
N GLU A 161 -4.73 -22.93 2.87
CA GLU A 161 -5.62 -22.04 3.61
C GLU A 161 -4.97 -20.65 3.79
N VAL A 162 -3.73 -20.59 4.25
CA VAL A 162 -2.98 -19.33 4.43
C VAL A 162 -2.76 -18.65 3.08
N ARG A 163 -2.37 -19.38 2.06
CA ARG A 163 -2.16 -18.83 0.71
C ARG A 163 -3.44 -18.28 0.09
N VAL A 164 -4.55 -19.00 0.19
CA VAL A 164 -5.85 -18.54 -0.32
C VAL A 164 -6.30 -17.29 0.43
N PHE A 165 -6.23 -17.31 1.77
CA PHE A 165 -6.61 -16.18 2.60
C PHE A 165 -5.81 -14.93 2.25
N THR A 166 -4.48 -15.03 2.23
CA THR A 166 -3.60 -13.88 1.97
C THR A 166 -3.75 -13.34 0.56
N MET A 167 -3.87 -14.19 -0.45
CA MET A 167 -4.06 -13.73 -1.83
C MET A 167 -5.44 -13.12 -2.07
N SER A 168 -6.49 -13.66 -1.45
CA SER A 168 -7.83 -13.04 -1.50
C SER A 168 -7.82 -11.65 -0.87
N LEU A 169 -7.13 -11.51 0.26
CA LEU A 169 -6.97 -10.22 0.94
C LEU A 169 -6.22 -9.22 0.09
N VAL A 170 -5.03 -9.57 -0.37
CA VAL A 170 -4.16 -8.64 -1.14
C VAL A 170 -4.83 -8.26 -2.47
N GLY A 171 -5.47 -9.24 -3.14
CA GLY A 171 -6.25 -8.98 -4.35
C GLY A 171 -7.43 -8.05 -4.09
N GLY A 172 -8.18 -8.26 -3.00
CA GLY A 172 -9.29 -7.38 -2.61
C GLY A 172 -8.84 -5.96 -2.29
N LEU A 173 -7.71 -5.78 -1.61
CA LEU A 173 -7.15 -4.45 -1.33
C LEU A 173 -6.65 -3.74 -2.60
N ALA A 174 -6.03 -4.48 -3.53
CA ALA A 174 -5.64 -3.93 -4.82
C ALA A 174 -6.86 -3.47 -5.64
N GLU A 175 -7.95 -4.24 -5.62
CA GLU A 175 -9.20 -3.91 -6.31
C GLU A 175 -9.83 -2.61 -5.78
N ILE A 176 -9.71 -2.31 -4.49
CA ILE A 176 -10.17 -1.01 -3.94
C ILE A 176 -9.48 0.15 -4.66
N THR A 177 -8.16 0.08 -4.85
CA THR A 177 -7.37 1.12 -5.50
C THR A 177 -7.81 1.32 -6.96
N LEU A 178 -8.01 0.21 -7.69
CA LEU A 178 -8.45 0.24 -9.09
C LEU A 178 -9.87 0.79 -9.21
N TYR A 179 -10.81 0.24 -8.44
CA TYR A 179 -12.19 0.67 -8.41
C TYR A 179 -12.31 2.17 -8.10
N TRP A 180 -11.57 2.66 -7.10
CA TRP A 180 -11.58 4.07 -6.71
C TRP A 180 -11.11 4.99 -7.84
N ALA A 181 -10.01 4.60 -8.54
CA ALA A 181 -9.52 5.36 -9.68
C ALA A 181 -10.48 5.30 -10.89
N GLU A 182 -11.04 4.13 -11.20
CA GLU A 182 -11.98 3.91 -12.30
C GLU A 182 -13.31 4.65 -12.10
N ASN A 183 -13.66 4.97 -10.84
CA ASN A 183 -14.84 5.77 -10.48
C ASN A 183 -14.52 7.25 -10.18
N ASP A 184 -13.44 7.78 -10.76
CA ASP A 184 -13.04 9.18 -10.65
C ASP A 184 -12.91 9.68 -9.20
N PHE A 185 -12.49 8.81 -8.29
CA PHE A 185 -12.24 9.14 -6.86
C PHE A 185 -13.46 9.70 -6.12
N ARG A 186 -14.70 9.35 -6.55
CA ARG A 186 -15.95 9.88 -5.98
C ARG A 186 -16.28 9.32 -4.61
N ASP A 187 -15.98 8.04 -4.40
CA ASP A 187 -16.26 7.35 -3.14
C ASP A 187 -15.20 7.68 -2.09
N ASP A 188 -15.59 7.67 -0.82
CA ASP A 188 -14.62 7.68 0.28
C ASP A 188 -13.86 6.35 0.28
N PRO A 189 -12.52 6.36 0.17
CA PRO A 189 -11.76 5.12 0.13
C PRO A 189 -11.86 4.32 1.44
N THR A 190 -12.18 4.94 2.56
CA THR A 190 -12.42 4.24 3.84
C THR A 190 -13.70 3.39 3.76
N ASP A 191 -14.75 3.92 3.14
CA ASP A 191 -16.00 3.18 2.90
C ASP A 191 -15.78 2.01 1.94
N LEU A 192 -14.91 2.20 0.92
CA LEU A 192 -14.53 1.12 0.01
C LEU A 192 -13.79 -0.01 0.73
N VAL A 193 -12.91 0.31 1.67
CA VAL A 193 -12.25 -0.70 2.52
C VAL A 193 -13.28 -1.49 3.31
N ASP A 194 -14.22 -0.85 3.97
CA ASP A 194 -15.23 -1.53 4.77
C ASP A 194 -16.12 -2.45 3.90
N ARG A 195 -16.49 -2.00 2.71
CA ARG A 195 -17.26 -2.80 1.74
C ARG A 195 -16.47 -4.02 1.26
N ALA A 196 -15.20 -3.86 0.93
CA ALA A 196 -14.35 -4.95 0.48
C ALA A 196 -14.10 -5.97 1.60
N LEU A 197 -13.81 -5.52 2.81
CA LEU A 197 -13.63 -6.40 3.96
C LEU A 197 -14.92 -7.15 4.32
N ALA A 198 -16.08 -6.52 4.22
CA ALA A 198 -17.37 -7.19 4.41
C ALA A 198 -17.62 -8.32 3.39
N VAL A 199 -17.18 -8.13 2.14
CA VAL A 199 -17.24 -9.20 1.12
C VAL A 199 -16.32 -10.36 1.48
N LEU A 200 -15.12 -10.08 1.97
CA LEU A 200 -14.18 -11.14 2.38
C LEU A 200 -14.68 -11.90 3.63
N GLU A 201 -15.38 -11.23 4.54
CA GLU A 201 -15.88 -11.82 5.78
C GLU A 201 -17.18 -12.60 5.59
N HIS A 202 -18.10 -12.06 4.79
CA HIS A 202 -19.48 -12.57 4.70
C HIS A 202 -19.84 -13.12 3.31
N GLY A 203 -18.97 -12.99 2.33
CA GLY A 203 -19.28 -13.29 0.93
C GLY A 203 -20.19 -12.21 0.30
N LEU A 204 -20.66 -12.51 -0.91
CA LEU A 204 -21.61 -11.65 -1.62
C LEU A 204 -23.02 -11.86 -1.04
N ALA A 205 -23.58 -10.79 -0.45
CA ALA A 205 -24.97 -10.82 -0.04
C ALA A 205 -25.88 -10.99 -1.27
N PRO A 206 -26.84 -11.95 -1.26
CA PRO A 206 -27.81 -12.03 -2.34
C PRO A 206 -28.59 -10.72 -2.41
N GLN A 207 -28.62 -10.09 -3.57
CA GLN A 207 -29.49 -8.92 -3.79
C GLN A 207 -30.95 -9.39 -3.75
N HIS A 208 -31.58 -9.32 -2.60
CA HIS A 208 -33.01 -9.52 -2.47
C HIS A 208 -33.70 -8.30 -3.08
N GLY A 209 -34.24 -8.48 -4.30
CA GLY A 209 -35.27 -7.64 -4.86
C GLY A 209 -34.86 -6.50 -5.77
N LEU A 210 -34.24 -6.80 -6.92
CA LEU A 210 -34.62 -6.06 -8.13
C LEU A 210 -35.81 -6.82 -8.77
N ALA A 211 -36.99 -6.57 -8.26
CA ALA A 211 -38.21 -6.96 -8.97
C ALA A 211 -38.09 -6.38 -10.38
N HIS A 212 -38.02 -7.26 -11.40
CA HIS A 212 -38.19 -6.93 -12.79
C HIS A 212 -39.50 -6.14 -12.95
N ARG A 213 -39.43 -4.83 -13.01
CA ARG A 213 -40.50 -4.07 -13.70
C ARG A 213 -40.30 -4.38 -15.18
N LYS A 214 -41.06 -5.36 -15.68
CA LYS A 214 -41.32 -5.50 -17.10
C LYS A 214 -42.11 -4.28 -17.57
N PRO A 215 -41.87 -3.85 -18.83
CA PRO A 215 -42.54 -2.73 -19.46
C PRO A 215 -44.04 -2.91 -19.64
#